data_658369b6c337b0382b8d7828c0250fab
#
_entry.id   658369b6c337b0382b8d7828c0250fab
#
_cell.length_a   1.000
_cell.length_b   1.000
_cell.length_c   1.000
_cell.angle_alpha   90.00
_cell.angle_beta   90.00
_cell.angle_gamma   90.00
#
_symmetry.space_group_name_H-M   'P 1'
#
loop_
_entity.id
_entity.type
_entity.pdbx_description
1 polymer ?
#
loop_
_entity_poly.entity_id
_entity_poly.type
_entity_poly.pdbx_seq_one_letter_code
_entity_poly.pdbx_strand_id
1 'polypeptide(L)'
;MNQEIYEKLREMRLPIMAEEYKDQSENTDTQNMTFEERLEAMVIKEYDSQINHTVKRYIKNANFYDSNANLQNINYKPDREINRGLIEELSTNEYIQQKLNIILIGASGSGKTLISNAVGVNACMERYRVQYIRL
;
A
#
# COMPACT_ATOMS: atom_id res chain seq x y z
N MET A 1 26.35 12.47 -17.01
CA MET A 1 25.82 11.22 -16.45
C MET A 1 26.76 10.07 -16.82
N ASN A 2 27.01 9.17 -15.90
CA ASN A 2 27.75 7.95 -16.18
C ASN A 2 26.78 6.85 -16.68
N GLN A 3 26.89 6.48 -17.95
CA GLN A 3 26.01 5.53 -18.61
C GLN A 3 26.10 4.12 -17.97
N GLU A 4 27.28 3.72 -17.53
CA GLU A 4 27.47 2.42 -16.88
C GLU A 4 26.69 2.32 -15.57
N ILE A 5 26.67 3.38 -14.77
CA ILE A 5 25.88 3.41 -13.52
C ILE A 5 24.38 3.31 -13.84
N TYR A 6 23.93 4.07 -14.84
CA TYR A 6 22.52 4.03 -15.26
C TYR A 6 22.09 2.62 -15.67
N GLU A 7 22.89 1.96 -16.52
CA GLU A 7 22.59 0.60 -16.99
C GLU A 7 22.61 -0.43 -15.87
N LYS A 8 23.58 -0.35 -14.96
CA LYS A 8 23.67 -1.26 -13.81
C LYS A 8 22.49 -1.11 -12.84
N LEU A 9 22.05 0.12 -12.60
CA LEU A 9 20.84 0.33 -11.79
C LEU A 9 19.62 -0.35 -12.43
N ARG A 10 19.48 -0.27 -13.75
CA ARG A 10 18.39 -0.96 -14.46
C ARG A 10 18.51 -2.47 -14.40
N GLU A 11 19.70 -3.02 -14.57
CA GLU A 11 19.95 -4.45 -14.44
C GLU A 11 19.66 -4.96 -13.02
N MET A 12 19.93 -4.15 -12.01
CA MET A 12 19.60 -4.43 -10.61
C MET A 12 18.09 -4.29 -10.31
N ARG A 13 17.28 -3.99 -11.31
CA ARG A 13 15.84 -3.74 -11.20
C ARG A 13 15.51 -2.51 -10.32
N LEU A 14 16.28 -1.45 -10.49
CA LEU A 14 16.10 -0.16 -9.85
C LEU A 14 15.83 0.94 -10.90
N PRO A 15 14.79 0.80 -11.74
CA PRO A 15 14.60 1.70 -12.87
C PRO A 15 14.24 3.12 -12.45
N ILE A 16 13.52 3.30 -11.35
CA ILE A 16 13.13 4.64 -10.86
C ILE A 16 14.38 5.36 -10.32
N MET A 17 15.24 4.64 -9.60
CA MET A 17 16.51 5.18 -9.13
C MET A 17 17.41 5.57 -10.29
N ALA A 18 17.42 4.77 -11.36
CA ALA A 18 18.18 5.08 -12.59
C ALA A 18 17.70 6.37 -13.25
N GLU A 19 16.39 6.56 -13.38
CA GLU A 19 15.82 7.79 -13.96
C GLU A 19 16.11 9.01 -13.07
N GLU A 20 15.96 8.88 -11.77
CA GLU A 20 16.30 9.97 -10.83
C GLU A 20 17.79 10.34 -10.92
N TYR A 21 18.67 9.34 -11.02
CA TYR A 21 20.11 9.57 -11.22
C TYR A 21 20.37 10.37 -12.50
N LYS A 22 19.70 10.00 -13.59
CA LYS A 22 19.79 10.72 -14.86
C LYS A 22 19.31 12.15 -14.73
N ASP A 23 18.11 12.35 -14.17
CA ASP A 23 17.51 13.67 -13.99
C ASP A 23 18.40 14.57 -13.14
N GLN A 24 18.92 14.07 -12.03
CA GLN A 24 19.85 14.83 -11.18
C GLN A 24 21.16 15.19 -11.89
N SER A 25 21.63 14.34 -12.78
CA SER A 25 22.84 14.58 -13.56
C SER A 25 22.67 15.67 -14.62
N GLU A 26 21.45 15.82 -15.14
CA GLU A 26 21.12 16.78 -16.19
C GLU A 26 20.57 18.11 -15.67
N ASN A 27 20.12 18.14 -14.43
CA ASN A 27 19.49 19.32 -13.81
C ASN A 27 20.49 20.12 -12.99
N THR A 28 20.68 21.38 -13.35
CA THR A 28 21.59 22.30 -12.65
C THR A 28 21.11 22.67 -11.26
N ASP A 29 19.81 22.61 -10.98
CA ASP A 29 19.25 22.94 -9.69
C ASP A 29 19.69 21.97 -8.58
N THR A 30 20.05 20.74 -8.96
CA THR A 30 20.54 19.73 -8.01
C THR A 30 21.95 19.99 -7.50
N GLN A 31 22.70 20.92 -8.11
CA GLN A 31 24.06 21.25 -7.70
C GLN A 31 24.13 21.85 -6.29
N ASN A 32 23.03 22.43 -5.82
CA ASN A 32 22.91 23.01 -4.48
C ASN A 32 22.46 21.99 -3.42
N MET A 33 22.10 20.78 -3.84
CA MET A 33 21.70 19.71 -2.91
C MET A 33 22.93 18.97 -2.40
N THR A 34 22.87 18.56 -1.14
CA THR A 34 23.90 17.70 -0.56
C THR A 34 23.85 16.30 -1.16
N PHE A 35 24.91 15.53 -1.01
CA PHE A 35 24.93 14.13 -1.43
C PHE A 35 23.80 13.33 -0.75
N GLU A 36 23.59 13.53 0.55
CA GLU A 36 22.53 12.86 1.31
C GLU A 36 21.13 13.16 0.72
N GLU A 37 20.84 14.42 0.44
CA GLU A 37 19.55 14.82 -0.16
C GLU A 37 19.35 14.19 -1.53
N ARG A 38 20.38 14.11 -2.34
CA ARG A 38 20.34 13.51 -3.68
C ARG A 38 20.15 12.00 -3.61
N LEU A 39 20.87 11.33 -2.72
CA LEU A 39 20.75 9.90 -2.49
C LEU A 39 19.38 9.55 -1.91
N GLU A 40 18.89 10.30 -0.96
CA GLU A 40 17.57 10.15 -0.36
C GLU A 40 16.47 10.21 -1.43
N ALA A 41 16.52 11.18 -2.31
CA ALA A 41 15.55 11.30 -3.39
C ALA A 41 15.52 10.06 -4.29
N MET A 42 16.69 9.53 -4.66
CA MET A 42 16.80 8.31 -5.46
C MET A 42 16.23 7.09 -4.75
N VAL A 43 16.60 6.90 -3.48
CA VAL A 43 16.24 5.73 -2.69
C VAL A 43 14.75 5.73 -2.36
N ILE A 44 14.21 6.86 -1.91
CA ILE A 44 12.79 6.95 -1.51
C ILE A 44 11.87 6.72 -2.71
N LYS A 45 12.15 7.32 -3.85
CA LYS A 45 11.33 7.12 -5.06
C LYS A 45 11.28 5.65 -5.50
N GLU A 46 12.43 4.98 -5.50
CA GLU A 46 12.47 3.56 -5.83
C GLU A 46 11.75 2.69 -4.80
N TYR A 47 11.98 2.96 -3.52
CA TYR A 47 11.35 2.25 -2.42
C TYR A 47 9.82 2.37 -2.48
N ASP A 48 9.30 3.58 -2.63
CA ASP A 48 7.85 3.82 -2.71
C ASP A 48 7.24 3.14 -3.94
N SER A 49 7.94 3.16 -5.07
CA SER A 49 7.50 2.47 -6.28
C SER A 49 7.41 0.95 -6.08
N GLN A 50 8.41 0.35 -5.44
CA GLN A 50 8.42 -1.09 -5.16
C GLN A 50 7.32 -1.49 -4.18
N ILE A 51 7.09 -0.70 -3.14
CA ILE A 51 5.98 -0.92 -2.20
C ILE A 51 4.64 -0.85 -2.92
N ASN A 52 4.40 0.18 -3.73
CA ASN A 52 3.16 0.35 -4.46
C ASN A 52 2.89 -0.82 -5.42
N HIS A 53 3.91 -1.32 -6.10
CA HIS A 53 3.78 -2.49 -6.96
C HIS A 53 3.44 -3.76 -6.16
N THR A 54 4.04 -3.95 -5.01
CA THR A 54 3.76 -5.08 -4.11
C THR A 54 2.33 -5.04 -3.60
N VAL A 55 1.87 -3.87 -3.15
CA VAL A 55 0.49 -3.66 -2.67
C VAL A 55 -0.51 -3.96 -3.78
N LYS A 56 -0.32 -3.42 -4.98
CA LYS A 56 -1.19 -3.67 -6.12
C LYS A 56 -1.26 -5.16 -6.48
N ARG A 57 -0.13 -5.84 -6.46
CA ARG A 57 -0.08 -7.29 -6.72
C ARG A 57 -0.84 -8.08 -5.67
N TYR A 58 -0.69 -7.75 -4.40
CA TYR A 58 -1.39 -8.44 -3.31
C TYR A 58 -2.89 -8.21 -3.36
N ILE A 59 -3.34 -6.99 -3.66
CA ILE A 59 -4.76 -6.68 -3.85
C ILE A 59 -5.32 -7.48 -5.03
N LYS A 60 -4.62 -7.52 -6.14
CA LYS A 60 -5.04 -8.29 -7.33
C LYS A 60 -5.14 -9.78 -7.02
N ASN A 61 -4.15 -10.36 -6.36
CA ASN A 61 -4.09 -11.79 -6.08
C ASN A 61 -5.06 -12.23 -4.97
N ALA A 62 -5.54 -11.29 -4.15
CA ALA A 62 -6.52 -11.58 -3.10
C ALA A 62 -7.91 -11.92 -3.64
N ASN A 63 -8.22 -11.51 -4.86
CA ASN A 63 -9.53 -11.73 -5.52
C ASN A 63 -10.71 -11.16 -4.72
N PHE A 64 -10.56 -9.94 -4.18
CA PHE A 64 -11.65 -9.27 -3.47
C PHE A 64 -12.89 -9.09 -4.36
N TYR A 65 -14.05 -9.15 -3.74
CA TYR A 65 -15.31 -8.79 -4.40
C TYR A 65 -15.30 -7.31 -4.80
N ASP A 66 -14.79 -6.45 -3.92
CA ASP A 66 -14.56 -5.04 -4.18
C ASP A 66 -13.14 -4.66 -3.75
N SER A 67 -12.24 -4.52 -4.72
CA SER A 67 -10.84 -4.14 -4.48
C SER A 67 -10.66 -2.66 -4.15
N ASN A 68 -11.70 -1.84 -4.33
CA ASN A 68 -11.69 -0.41 -3.97
C ASN A 68 -12.27 -0.17 -2.58
N ALA A 69 -12.68 -1.19 -1.85
CA ALA A 69 -13.17 -1.05 -0.48
C ALA A 69 -12.09 -0.42 0.42
N ASN A 70 -12.49 0.53 1.24
CA ASN A 70 -11.59 1.30 2.08
C ASN A 70 -12.22 1.54 3.45
N LEU A 71 -11.49 1.22 4.52
CA LEU A 71 -11.94 1.45 5.90
C LEU A 71 -12.19 2.94 6.20
N GLN A 72 -11.52 3.85 5.52
CA GLN A 72 -11.73 5.29 5.69
C GLN A 72 -13.03 5.79 5.07
N ASN A 73 -13.62 5.04 4.15
CA ASN A 73 -14.86 5.41 3.44
C ASN A 73 -16.11 4.73 4.01
N ILE A 74 -16.02 4.14 5.19
CA ILE A 74 -17.16 3.50 5.84
C ILE A 74 -18.19 4.55 6.26
N ASN A 75 -19.46 4.27 5.96
CA ASN A 75 -20.57 5.10 6.34
C ASN A 75 -21.02 4.77 7.77
N TYR A 76 -20.85 5.73 8.67
CA TYR A 76 -21.20 5.61 10.10
C TYR A 76 -22.59 6.19 10.43
N LYS A 77 -23.57 6.06 9.53
CA LYS A 77 -24.94 6.49 9.85
C LYS A 77 -25.44 5.80 11.11
N PRO A 78 -26.19 6.50 11.99
CA PRO A 78 -26.62 5.95 13.29
C PRO A 78 -27.40 4.65 13.21
N ASP A 79 -28.15 4.44 12.13
CA ASP A 79 -28.93 3.22 11.89
C ASP A 79 -28.09 1.97 11.61
N ARG A 80 -26.80 2.14 11.30
CA ARG A 80 -25.89 1.02 10.98
C ARG A 80 -25.19 0.42 12.19
N GLU A 81 -25.20 1.08 13.32
CA GLU A 81 -24.59 0.63 14.59
C GLU A 81 -23.13 0.16 14.45
N ILE A 82 -22.36 0.75 13.54
CA ILE A 82 -20.96 0.43 13.35
C ILE A 82 -20.12 1.17 14.39
N ASN A 83 -19.30 0.42 15.14
CA ASN A 83 -18.38 1.01 16.11
C ASN A 83 -17.14 1.58 15.42
N ARG A 84 -17.07 2.91 15.32
CA ARG A 84 -15.95 3.62 14.71
C ARG A 84 -14.61 3.33 15.38
N GLY A 85 -14.58 3.28 16.72
CA GLY A 85 -13.35 2.99 17.47
C GLY A 85 -12.80 1.61 17.13
N LEU A 86 -13.66 0.62 16.96
CA LEU A 86 -13.24 -0.72 16.55
C LEU A 86 -12.69 -0.75 15.12
N ILE A 87 -13.30 0.00 14.19
CA ILE A 87 -12.79 0.12 12.83
C ILE A 87 -11.41 0.79 12.83
N GLU A 88 -11.22 1.84 13.60
CA GLU A 88 -9.91 2.50 13.74
C GLU A 88 -8.87 1.55 14.31
N GLU A 89 -9.23 0.72 15.30
CA GLU A 89 -8.35 -0.31 15.84
C GLU A 89 -7.99 -1.37 14.79
N LEU A 90 -8.95 -1.84 14.01
CA LEU A 90 -8.72 -2.79 12.91
C LEU A 90 -7.83 -2.21 11.83
N SER A 91 -7.87 -0.90 11.60
CA SER A 91 -7.06 -0.23 10.59
C SER A 91 -5.56 -0.25 10.89
N THR A 92 -5.18 -0.51 12.15
CA THR A 92 -3.76 -0.65 12.55
C THR A 92 -3.13 -1.98 12.13
N ASN A 93 -3.94 -2.98 11.76
CA ASN A 93 -3.52 -4.35 11.46
C ASN A 93 -2.86 -5.10 12.64
N GLU A 94 -2.94 -4.58 13.86
CA GLU A 94 -2.37 -5.25 15.05
C GLU A 94 -2.98 -6.63 15.30
N TYR A 95 -4.27 -6.81 14.99
CA TYR A 95 -4.94 -8.11 15.15
C TYR A 95 -4.23 -9.23 14.40
N ILE A 96 -3.55 -8.93 13.28
CA ILE A 96 -2.80 -9.92 12.50
C ILE A 96 -1.58 -10.40 13.31
N GLN A 97 -0.84 -9.47 13.90
CA GLN A 97 0.33 -9.79 14.73
C GLN A 97 -0.07 -10.53 16.00
N GLN A 98 -1.22 -10.19 16.58
CA GLN A 98 -1.78 -10.84 17.76
C GLN A 98 -2.47 -12.17 17.42
N LYS A 99 -2.56 -12.54 16.14
CA LYS A 99 -3.20 -13.78 15.66
C LYS A 99 -4.67 -13.89 16.07
N LEU A 100 -5.37 -12.76 16.06
CA LEU A 100 -6.79 -12.69 16.37
C LEU A 100 -7.65 -12.86 15.12
N ASN A 101 -8.81 -13.49 15.27
CA ASN A 101 -9.83 -13.60 14.25
C ASN A 101 -10.81 -12.43 14.35
N ILE A 102 -11.38 -12.04 13.22
CA ILE A 102 -12.46 -11.05 13.13
C ILE A 102 -13.72 -11.76 12.66
N ILE A 103 -14.81 -11.59 13.37
CA ILE A 103 -16.12 -12.12 12.98
C ILE A 103 -17.07 -10.96 12.77
N LEU A 104 -17.65 -10.87 11.57
CA LEU A 104 -18.65 -9.87 11.21
C LEU A 104 -20.03 -10.52 11.19
N ILE A 105 -20.91 -10.00 12.05
CA ILE A 105 -22.28 -10.50 12.19
C ILE A 105 -23.25 -9.36 11.85
N GLY A 106 -24.29 -9.67 11.09
CA GLY A 106 -25.30 -8.70 10.74
C GLY A 106 -26.27 -9.26 9.69
N ALA A 107 -27.35 -8.52 9.47
CA ALA A 107 -28.34 -8.87 8.46
C ALA A 107 -27.77 -8.80 7.05
N SER A 108 -28.38 -9.52 6.11
CA SER A 108 -28.06 -9.43 4.70
C SER A 108 -28.22 -7.97 4.20
N GLY A 109 -27.26 -7.47 3.45
CA GLY A 109 -27.26 -6.08 2.99
C GLY A 109 -26.82 -5.03 4.02
N SER A 110 -26.30 -5.44 5.19
CA SER A 110 -25.82 -4.52 6.23
C SER A 110 -24.42 -3.95 5.97
N GLY A 111 -23.75 -4.37 4.89
CA GLY A 111 -22.41 -3.90 4.54
C GLY A 111 -21.28 -4.80 5.04
N LYS A 112 -21.54 -6.01 5.50
CA LYS A 112 -20.53 -6.96 5.98
C LYS A 112 -19.47 -7.27 4.93
N THR A 113 -19.87 -7.50 3.68
CA THR A 113 -18.96 -7.78 2.57
C THR A 113 -18.05 -6.58 2.30
N LEU A 114 -18.60 -5.37 2.33
CA LEU A 114 -17.80 -4.15 2.14
C LEU A 114 -16.75 -4.01 3.23
N ILE A 115 -17.13 -4.21 4.50
CA ILE A 115 -16.21 -4.10 5.64
C ILE A 115 -15.14 -5.19 5.57
N SER A 116 -15.51 -6.43 5.29
CA SER A 116 -14.54 -7.53 5.19
C SER A 116 -13.53 -7.31 4.06
N ASN A 117 -13.97 -6.83 2.90
CA ASN A 117 -13.07 -6.47 1.81
C ASN A 117 -12.17 -5.28 2.19
N ALA A 118 -12.73 -4.26 2.85
CA ALA A 118 -11.96 -3.10 3.30
C ALA A 118 -10.87 -3.49 4.32
N VAL A 119 -11.17 -4.39 5.24
CA VAL A 119 -10.18 -4.94 6.20
C VAL A 119 -9.06 -5.67 5.43
N GLY A 120 -9.42 -6.49 4.47
CA GLY A 120 -8.45 -7.21 3.65
C GLY A 120 -7.58 -6.29 2.79
N VAL A 121 -8.16 -5.29 2.14
CA VAL A 121 -7.42 -4.27 1.38
C VAL A 121 -6.45 -3.51 2.30
N ASN A 122 -6.91 -3.13 3.48
CA ASN A 122 -6.07 -2.44 4.46
C ASN A 122 -4.86 -3.29 4.89
N ALA A 123 -5.03 -4.60 5.04
CA ALA A 123 -3.92 -5.52 5.30
C ALA A 123 -2.93 -5.58 4.14
N CYS A 124 -3.42 -5.58 2.89
CA CYS A 124 -2.57 -5.54 1.70
C CYS A 124 -1.73 -4.27 1.62
N MET A 125 -2.26 -3.14 2.10
CA MET A 125 -1.55 -1.86 2.13
C MET A 125 -0.28 -1.91 3.01
N GLU A 126 -0.26 -2.75 4.03
CA GLU A 126 0.94 -3.04 4.85
C GLU A 126 1.69 -4.29 4.39
N ARG A 127 1.42 -4.75 3.17
CA ARG A 127 2.10 -5.87 2.50
C ARG A 127 1.85 -7.22 3.16
N TYR A 128 0.69 -7.40 3.76
CA TYR A 128 0.20 -8.73 4.12
C TYR A 128 -0.45 -9.40 2.91
N ARG A 129 -0.21 -10.68 2.73
CA ARG A 129 -0.87 -11.47 1.70
C ARG A 129 -2.25 -11.87 2.19
N VAL A 130 -3.24 -11.55 1.41
CA VAL A 130 -4.65 -11.81 1.75
C VAL A 130 -5.29 -12.64 0.64
N GLN A 131 -6.22 -13.50 1.01
CA GLN A 131 -7.05 -14.21 0.07
C GLN A 131 -8.52 -14.07 0.48
N TYR A 132 -9.34 -13.56 -0.43
CA TYR A 132 -10.78 -13.51 -0.25
C TYR A 132 -11.41 -14.77 -0.82
N ILE A 133 -12.13 -15.49 0.02
CA ILE A 133 -12.80 -16.74 -0.35
C ILE A 133 -14.28 -16.60 -0.06
N ARG A 134 -15.10 -16.85 -1.07
CA ARG A 134 -16.56 -16.91 -0.92
C ARG A 134 -16.97 -18.36 -0.95
N LEU A 135 -17.65 -18.80 0.11
CA LEU A 135 -18.17 -20.16 0.24
C LEU A 135 -19.53 -20.31 -0.43
#